data_370f7c1b70a6e5db571328def1b6de13
#
_entry.id   370f7c1b70a6e5db571328def1b6de13
#
_cell.length_a   1.000
_cell.length_b   1.000
_cell.length_c   1.000
_cell.angle_alpha   90.00
_cell.angle_beta   90.00
_cell.angle_gamma   90.00
#
_symmetry.space_group_name_H-M   'P 1'
#
loop_
_entity.id
_entity.type
_entity.pdbx_description
1 polymer ?
#
loop_
_entity_poly.entity_id
_entity_poly.type
_entity_poly.pdbx_seq_one_letter_code
_entity_poly.pdbx_strand_id
1 'polypeptide(L)'
;MGKKVILMLFCVSVLLSGCKRGGFSISGTIDGAGDGEYLLLKEVKPGILKPVDSVIPGKDGRFSFRSETEWPAFFMLSMDDNDFLTMLIAPGEKIEVKAERNSMARPSSVTGSGGTSVILAYRKDQDEVVAGLKRLTDIYNDSIDSPRRPLLMDSLDRCAAGIVADFRERALTLLEENRSSMIPVYLLNQHVVPGLALFEPAKNPELFYSVDSTLYALYPGSDLVLDLHSFVAGLRKRVSVGRKAGEPPVPGDLLPDIHLPDPAGDTLRLSSLRGKVVLVDFWAAWCPPCREENPYLVKLYDMYHWKGFDIFQVSLDLRKEDWLQAIRNDRLGRWKHVSDLRYRDSEVVRQYGLTEIPASFLIDREGRVRAVNLRGNDLQKKLEELLEAQ
;
A
#
# COMPACT_ATOMS: atom_id res chain seq x y z
N MET A 1 -24.03 -72.83 -12.57
CA MET A 1 -23.01 -71.93 -13.10
C MET A 1 -23.18 -70.58 -12.45
N GLY A 2 -22.46 -70.34 -11.36
CA GLY A 2 -22.57 -69.09 -10.58
C GLY A 2 -21.39 -68.18 -10.89
N LYS A 3 -21.67 -66.98 -11.37
CA LYS A 3 -20.68 -65.91 -11.54
C LYS A 3 -20.48 -65.19 -10.21
N LYS A 4 -19.28 -65.31 -9.64
CA LYS A 4 -18.82 -64.49 -8.51
C LYS A 4 -18.44 -63.06 -9.02
N VAL A 5 -19.15 -62.04 -8.55
CA VAL A 5 -18.78 -60.63 -8.74
C VAL A 5 -17.83 -60.25 -7.61
N ILE A 6 -16.57 -59.98 -7.97
CA ILE A 6 -15.55 -59.45 -7.05
C ILE A 6 -15.73 -57.91 -7.02
N LEU A 7 -16.22 -57.41 -5.88
CA LEU A 7 -16.31 -55.98 -5.62
C LEU A 7 -14.93 -55.47 -5.17
N MET A 8 -14.25 -54.75 -6.05
CA MET A 8 -12.95 -54.14 -5.77
C MET A 8 -13.18 -52.81 -5.06
N LEU A 9 -13.00 -52.78 -3.74
CA LEU A 9 -13.00 -51.56 -2.93
C LEU A 9 -11.74 -50.75 -3.30
N PHE A 10 -11.95 -49.64 -4.00
CA PHE A 10 -10.91 -48.64 -4.23
C PHE A 10 -10.81 -47.77 -2.96
N CYS A 11 -9.85 -48.10 -2.09
CA CYS A 11 -9.45 -47.22 -1.01
C CYS A 11 -8.79 -45.97 -1.61
N VAL A 12 -9.56 -44.87 -1.69
CA VAL A 12 -9.00 -43.55 -1.95
C VAL A 12 -8.34 -43.10 -0.65
N SER A 13 -7.04 -43.31 -0.55
CA SER A 13 -6.20 -42.70 0.48
C SER A 13 -6.10 -41.19 0.19
N VAL A 14 -6.92 -40.39 0.88
CA VAL A 14 -6.73 -38.97 0.96
C VAL A 14 -5.40 -38.73 1.69
N LEU A 15 -4.36 -38.48 0.93
CA LEU A 15 -3.10 -37.98 1.45
C LEU A 15 -3.38 -36.57 1.96
N LEU A 16 -3.65 -36.45 3.26
CA LEU A 16 -3.49 -35.22 4.01
C LEU A 16 -2.02 -34.80 3.87
N SER A 17 -1.76 -33.93 2.90
CA SER A 17 -0.48 -33.23 2.79
C SER A 17 -0.39 -32.30 3.98
N GLY A 18 0.04 -32.84 5.15
CA GLY A 18 0.52 -32.02 6.25
C GLY A 18 1.65 -31.16 5.69
N CYS A 19 1.54 -29.84 5.82
CA CYS A 19 2.61 -28.91 5.51
C CYS A 19 3.89 -29.39 6.21
N LYS A 20 4.82 -30.00 5.47
CA LYS A 20 6.14 -30.35 6.01
C LYS A 20 6.88 -29.04 6.16
N ARG A 21 7.24 -28.67 7.38
CA ARG A 21 8.23 -27.62 7.63
C ARG A 21 9.45 -27.95 6.77
N GLY A 22 9.79 -27.06 5.85
CA GLY A 22 10.95 -27.24 4.98
C GLY A 22 12.22 -26.83 5.73
N GLY A 23 13.17 -27.77 5.86
CA GLY A 23 14.47 -27.45 6.43
C GLY A 23 15.26 -26.53 5.48
N PHE A 24 16.04 -25.61 6.04
CA PHE A 24 17.03 -24.82 5.31
C PHE A 24 18.41 -24.96 5.95
N SER A 25 19.46 -24.59 5.23
CA SER A 25 20.83 -24.54 5.77
C SER A 25 21.54 -23.25 5.37
N ILE A 26 22.34 -22.75 6.28
CA ILE A 26 23.27 -21.62 6.03
C ILE A 26 24.66 -22.13 6.36
N SER A 27 25.60 -21.97 5.43
CA SER A 27 27.00 -22.30 5.65
C SER A 27 27.89 -21.21 5.05
N GLY A 28 29.14 -21.15 5.46
CA GLY A 28 30.06 -20.17 4.90
C GLY A 28 31.27 -19.89 5.75
N THR A 29 31.85 -18.70 5.54
CA THR A 29 33.02 -18.22 6.27
C THR A 29 32.82 -16.79 6.74
N ILE A 30 33.27 -16.52 7.97
CA ILE A 30 33.39 -15.16 8.53
C ILE A 30 34.86 -14.88 8.74
N ASP A 31 35.43 -14.06 7.88
CA ASP A 31 36.81 -13.66 7.97
C ASP A 31 37.02 -12.72 9.16
N GLY A 32 38.08 -12.96 9.95
CA GLY A 32 38.37 -12.17 11.16
C GLY A 32 37.50 -12.49 12.37
N ALA A 33 36.74 -13.60 12.36
CA ALA A 33 36.04 -14.10 13.56
C ALA A 33 37.07 -14.45 14.62
N GLY A 34 36.91 -13.91 15.85
CA GLY A 34 37.80 -14.15 16.99
C GLY A 34 37.57 -15.52 17.63
N ASP A 35 38.60 -16.07 18.28
CA ASP A 35 38.47 -17.31 19.04
C ASP A 35 37.38 -17.16 20.14
N GLY A 36 36.38 -18.03 20.13
CA GLY A 36 35.31 -18.07 21.14
C GLY A 36 34.15 -17.09 20.94
N GLU A 37 34.16 -16.28 19.84
CA GLU A 37 33.00 -15.43 19.53
C GLU A 37 31.84 -16.22 18.92
N TYR A 38 30.62 -15.89 19.35
CA TYR A 38 29.41 -16.54 18.83
C TYR A 38 28.90 -15.83 17.58
N LEU A 39 28.60 -16.62 16.55
CA LEU A 39 27.76 -16.23 15.44
C LEU A 39 26.33 -16.63 15.77
N LEU A 40 25.42 -15.68 15.75
CA LEU A 40 24.02 -15.85 16.16
C LEU A 40 23.11 -15.85 14.95
N LEU A 41 22.18 -16.80 14.90
CA LEU A 41 21.06 -16.80 13.96
C LEU A 41 19.78 -16.46 14.73
N LYS A 42 19.12 -15.35 14.35
CA LYS A 42 17.88 -14.89 14.95
C LYS A 42 16.78 -14.81 13.86
N GLU A 43 15.57 -15.24 14.16
CA GLU A 43 14.41 -15.07 13.31
C GLU A 43 13.72 -13.75 13.65
N VAL A 44 13.36 -12.98 12.62
CA VAL A 44 12.61 -11.72 12.77
C VAL A 44 11.12 -12.04 12.93
N LYS A 45 10.59 -11.72 14.10
CA LYS A 45 9.17 -11.82 14.44
C LYS A 45 8.60 -10.42 14.73
N PRO A 46 7.27 -10.23 14.73
CA PRO A 46 6.69 -8.96 15.13
C PRO A 46 7.17 -8.51 16.51
N GLY A 47 7.87 -7.38 16.54
CA GLY A 47 8.38 -6.76 17.76
C GLY A 47 9.55 -7.45 18.47
N ILE A 48 10.04 -8.60 17.99
CA ILE A 48 11.15 -9.32 18.62
C ILE A 48 12.10 -9.97 17.63
N LEU A 49 13.36 -10.15 18.04
CA LEU A 49 14.33 -11.01 17.38
C LEU A 49 14.42 -12.32 18.16
N LYS A 50 13.84 -13.38 17.62
CA LYS A 50 13.80 -14.70 18.28
C LYS A 50 15.12 -15.44 18.01
N PRO A 51 15.92 -15.78 19.03
CA PRO A 51 17.09 -16.62 18.84
C PRO A 51 16.68 -17.99 18.26
N VAL A 52 17.42 -18.44 17.25
CA VAL A 52 17.20 -19.74 16.59
C VAL A 52 18.34 -20.70 16.96
N ASP A 53 19.58 -20.24 16.75
CA ASP A 53 20.75 -21.05 17.00
C ASP A 53 21.99 -20.16 17.16
N SER A 54 23.08 -20.74 17.68
CA SER A 54 24.37 -20.08 17.81
C SER A 54 25.51 -21.05 17.56
N VAL A 55 26.57 -20.60 16.92
CA VAL A 55 27.75 -21.40 16.63
C VAL A 55 29.01 -20.56 16.85
N ILE A 56 30.08 -21.19 17.28
CA ILE A 56 31.41 -20.58 17.29
C ILE A 56 32.07 -20.98 15.94
N PRO A 57 32.40 -20.02 15.06
CA PRO A 57 33.10 -20.30 13.83
C PRO A 57 34.45 -20.99 14.10
N GLY A 58 34.84 -21.90 13.22
CA GLY A 58 36.14 -22.56 13.30
C GLY A 58 37.30 -21.55 13.13
N LYS A 59 38.51 -21.99 13.40
CA LYS A 59 39.72 -21.13 13.22
C LYS A 59 39.93 -20.61 11.80
N ASP A 60 39.29 -21.25 10.83
CA ASP A 60 39.22 -20.85 9.43
C ASP A 60 38.00 -20.02 9.10
N GLY A 61 37.26 -19.56 10.11
CA GLY A 61 36.01 -18.80 10.01
C GLY A 61 34.79 -19.61 9.56
N ARG A 62 34.89 -20.91 9.33
CA ARG A 62 33.78 -21.73 8.84
C ARG A 62 32.69 -21.94 9.86
N PHE A 63 31.46 -21.86 9.38
CA PHE A 63 30.27 -22.10 10.20
C PHE A 63 29.17 -22.84 9.40
N SER A 64 28.20 -23.40 10.11
CA SER A 64 27.01 -23.99 9.51
C SER A 64 25.85 -23.97 10.50
N PHE A 65 24.64 -23.57 9.99
CA PHE A 65 23.37 -23.69 10.68
C PHE A 65 22.43 -24.60 9.90
N ARG A 66 21.52 -25.25 10.62
CA ARG A 66 20.37 -25.95 10.05
C ARG A 66 19.16 -25.63 10.88
N SER A 67 18.07 -25.23 10.22
CA SER A 67 16.81 -24.92 10.88
C SER A 67 15.64 -25.20 9.95
N GLU A 68 14.43 -24.91 10.39
CA GLU A 68 13.21 -25.14 9.63
C GLU A 68 12.36 -23.88 9.64
N THR A 69 11.67 -23.66 8.52
CA THR A 69 10.62 -22.63 8.42
C THR A 69 9.47 -23.17 7.58
N GLU A 70 8.25 -22.79 7.95
CA GLU A 70 7.05 -23.18 7.20
C GLU A 70 6.79 -22.24 6.02
N TRP A 71 7.09 -20.95 6.23
CA TRP A 71 6.92 -19.87 5.26
C TRP A 71 8.24 -19.17 5.01
N PRO A 72 8.40 -18.47 3.88
CA PRO A 72 9.54 -17.57 3.73
C PRO A 72 9.59 -16.57 4.90
N ALA A 73 10.73 -16.47 5.56
CA ALA A 73 10.90 -15.67 6.77
C ALA A 73 12.21 -14.90 6.76
N PHE A 74 12.26 -13.80 7.52
CA PHE A 74 13.49 -13.04 7.68
C PHE A 74 14.31 -13.55 8.83
N PHE A 75 15.60 -13.68 8.58
CA PHE A 75 16.60 -14.06 9.58
C PHE A 75 17.70 -13.02 9.63
N MET A 76 18.26 -12.83 10.81
CA MET A 76 19.47 -12.03 11.03
C MET A 76 20.61 -12.94 11.42
N LEU A 77 21.73 -12.80 10.73
CA LEU A 77 23.00 -13.42 11.06
C LEU A 77 23.93 -12.33 11.59
N SER A 78 24.42 -12.46 12.83
CA SER A 78 25.22 -11.41 13.48
C SER A 78 26.21 -11.98 14.48
N MET A 79 27.33 -11.28 14.67
CA MET A 79 28.27 -11.53 15.76
C MET A 79 28.12 -10.52 16.90
N ASP A 80 27.50 -9.37 16.61
CA ASP A 80 27.10 -8.34 17.58
C ASP A 80 25.74 -7.74 17.20
N ASP A 81 25.24 -6.77 18.00
CA ASP A 81 23.92 -6.19 17.78
C ASP A 81 23.90 -5.07 16.72
N ASN A 82 25.06 -4.57 16.29
CA ASN A 82 25.15 -3.40 15.40
C ASN A 82 25.49 -3.76 13.95
N ASP A 83 26.11 -4.91 13.71
CA ASP A 83 26.50 -5.39 12.38
C ASP A 83 25.92 -6.76 12.10
N PHE A 84 24.96 -6.81 11.18
CA PHE A 84 24.19 -8.01 10.87
C PHE A 84 23.81 -8.11 9.40
N LEU A 85 23.73 -9.32 8.92
CA LEU A 85 23.16 -9.68 7.61
C LEU A 85 21.69 -10.04 7.76
N THR A 86 20.82 -9.28 7.11
CA THR A 86 19.40 -9.64 6.96
C THR A 86 19.21 -10.54 5.76
N MET A 87 18.59 -11.69 5.96
CA MET A 87 18.32 -12.68 4.92
C MET A 87 16.80 -12.95 4.85
N LEU A 88 16.26 -13.08 3.65
CA LEU A 88 14.95 -13.68 3.41
C LEU A 88 15.16 -15.11 2.97
N ILE A 89 14.74 -16.06 3.79
CA ILE A 89 14.97 -17.48 3.59
C ILE A 89 13.66 -18.20 3.33
N ALA A 90 13.58 -18.92 2.22
CA ALA A 90 12.47 -19.79 1.89
C ALA A 90 12.72 -21.24 2.35
N PRO A 91 11.65 -22.04 2.59
CA PRO A 91 11.78 -23.46 2.86
C PRO A 91 12.59 -24.17 1.78
N GLY A 92 13.57 -24.98 2.20
CA GLY A 92 14.41 -25.80 1.31
C GLY A 92 15.68 -25.12 0.80
N GLU A 93 15.90 -23.83 1.05
CA GLU A 93 17.09 -23.11 0.60
C GLU A 93 18.38 -23.61 1.27
N LYS A 94 19.46 -23.59 0.48
CA LYS A 94 20.83 -23.86 0.93
C LYS A 94 21.68 -22.64 0.62
N ILE A 95 22.03 -21.90 1.65
CA ILE A 95 22.63 -20.58 1.53
C ILE A 95 24.11 -20.67 1.87
N GLU A 96 24.94 -20.08 1.03
CA GLU A 96 26.37 -19.89 1.31
C GLU A 96 26.66 -18.41 1.51
N VAL A 97 27.32 -18.07 2.63
CA VAL A 97 27.65 -16.70 3.04
C VAL A 97 29.17 -16.57 3.19
N LYS A 98 29.74 -15.51 2.62
CA LYS A 98 31.10 -15.06 2.90
C LYS A 98 31.05 -13.60 3.34
N ALA A 99 31.51 -13.34 4.54
CA ALA A 99 31.50 -12.00 5.12
C ALA A 99 32.73 -11.77 6.00
N GLU A 100 32.98 -10.50 6.32
CA GLU A 100 33.95 -10.09 7.31
C GLU A 100 33.26 -9.75 8.64
N ARG A 101 33.94 -10.01 9.76
CA ARG A 101 33.42 -9.84 11.12
C ARG A 101 32.78 -8.47 11.39
N ASN A 102 33.39 -7.39 10.90
CA ASN A 102 32.91 -6.03 11.10
C ASN A 102 32.19 -5.46 9.87
N SER A 103 31.71 -6.32 8.97
CA SER A 103 31.06 -5.95 7.72
C SER A 103 29.99 -6.97 7.32
N MET A 104 29.32 -7.56 8.31
CA MET A 104 28.23 -8.54 8.11
C MET A 104 27.10 -7.97 7.27
N ALA A 105 26.79 -6.70 7.45
CA ALA A 105 25.76 -6.00 6.68
C ALA A 105 26.08 -5.88 5.18
N ARG A 106 27.36 -6.02 4.80
CA ARG A 106 27.86 -5.96 3.42
C ARG A 106 28.75 -7.18 3.13
N PRO A 107 28.13 -8.37 3.06
CA PRO A 107 28.89 -9.60 2.81
C PRO A 107 29.58 -9.55 1.45
N SER A 108 30.74 -10.19 1.34
CA SER A 108 31.45 -10.30 0.07
C SER A 108 30.72 -11.21 -0.94
N SER A 109 29.92 -12.18 -0.43
CA SER A 109 29.10 -13.05 -1.27
C SER A 109 27.95 -13.68 -0.46
N VAL A 110 26.76 -13.73 -1.05
CA VAL A 110 25.65 -14.58 -0.60
C VAL A 110 25.05 -15.28 -1.82
N THR A 111 24.95 -16.59 -1.77
CA THR A 111 24.34 -17.41 -2.83
C THR A 111 23.30 -18.38 -2.26
N GLY A 112 22.41 -18.91 -3.10
CA GLY A 112 21.42 -19.90 -2.70
C GLY A 112 20.12 -19.34 -2.13
N SER A 113 19.95 -18.00 -2.08
CA SER A 113 18.69 -17.33 -1.73
C SER A 113 18.40 -16.16 -2.66
N GLY A 114 17.31 -16.29 -3.42
CA GLY A 114 16.86 -15.23 -4.31
C GLY A 114 16.36 -14.02 -3.53
N GLY A 115 15.60 -14.24 -2.45
CA GLY A 115 15.08 -13.15 -1.61
C GLY A 115 16.18 -12.33 -0.93
N THR A 116 17.22 -13.00 -0.44
CA THR A 116 18.39 -12.31 0.15
C THR A 116 19.14 -11.49 -0.89
N SER A 117 19.28 -11.99 -2.11
CA SER A 117 19.94 -11.26 -3.21
C SER A 117 19.21 -9.94 -3.52
N VAL A 118 17.87 -9.95 -3.51
CA VAL A 118 17.05 -8.74 -3.70
C VAL A 118 17.27 -7.74 -2.55
N ILE A 119 17.31 -8.20 -1.30
CA ILE A 119 17.60 -7.33 -0.13
C ILE A 119 18.97 -6.67 -0.26
N LEU A 120 19.99 -7.43 -0.64
CA LEU A 120 21.34 -6.91 -0.81
C LEU A 120 21.44 -5.87 -1.94
N ALA A 121 20.77 -6.12 -3.06
CA ALA A 121 20.68 -5.16 -4.16
C ALA A 121 19.98 -3.85 -3.72
N TYR A 122 18.86 -3.95 -3.02
CA TYR A 122 18.17 -2.79 -2.44
C TYR A 122 19.07 -2.01 -1.47
N ARG A 123 19.78 -2.69 -0.57
CA ARG A 123 20.70 -2.04 0.39
C ARG A 123 21.83 -1.31 -0.29
N LYS A 124 22.41 -1.87 -1.36
CA LYS A 124 23.44 -1.21 -2.16
C LYS A 124 22.89 0.08 -2.78
N ASP A 125 21.69 0.05 -3.38
CA ASP A 125 21.05 1.25 -3.92
C ASP A 125 20.77 2.29 -2.81
N GLN A 126 20.32 1.86 -1.65
CA GLN A 126 20.12 2.73 -0.48
C GLN A 126 21.43 3.39 -0.02
N ASP A 127 22.54 2.65 0.03
CA ASP A 127 23.86 3.21 0.39
C ASP A 127 24.29 4.32 -0.59
N GLU A 128 24.03 4.16 -1.90
CA GLU A 128 24.30 5.16 -2.93
C GLU A 128 23.45 6.43 -2.73
N VAL A 129 22.18 6.27 -2.38
CA VAL A 129 21.25 7.37 -2.05
C VAL A 129 21.72 8.12 -0.80
N VAL A 130 22.05 7.40 0.27
CA VAL A 130 22.55 7.99 1.52
C VAL A 130 23.85 8.77 1.27
N ALA A 131 24.77 8.22 0.49
CA ALA A 131 25.99 8.91 0.09
C ALA A 131 25.69 10.17 -0.75
N GLY A 132 24.68 10.12 -1.63
CA GLY A 132 24.21 11.28 -2.39
C GLY A 132 23.69 12.40 -1.49
N LEU A 133 22.79 12.07 -0.57
CA LEU A 133 22.23 13.02 0.39
C LEU A 133 23.31 13.61 1.31
N LYS A 134 24.27 12.79 1.74
CA LYS A 134 25.41 13.26 2.53
C LYS A 134 26.23 14.32 1.78
N ARG A 135 26.56 14.09 0.50
CA ARG A 135 27.27 15.09 -0.32
C ARG A 135 26.53 16.43 -0.37
N LEU A 136 25.18 16.43 -0.48
CA LEU A 136 24.39 17.67 -0.45
C LEU A 136 24.48 18.36 0.93
N THR A 137 24.50 17.58 2.01
CA THR A 137 24.69 18.11 3.37
C THR A 137 26.08 18.71 3.55
N ASP A 138 27.12 18.09 3.00
CA ASP A 138 28.49 18.61 3.06
C ASP A 138 28.58 19.95 2.31
N ILE A 139 28.03 20.06 1.09
CA ILE A 139 27.93 21.32 0.32
C ILE A 139 27.19 22.40 1.11
N TYR A 140 26.08 22.05 1.77
CA TYR A 140 25.33 22.96 2.62
C TYR A 140 26.18 23.49 3.77
N ASN A 141 26.92 22.64 4.47
CA ASN A 141 27.77 22.99 5.60
C ASN A 141 28.95 23.89 5.16
N ASP A 142 29.57 23.59 4.01
CA ASP A 142 30.65 24.38 3.46
C ASP A 142 30.22 25.78 2.99
N SER A 143 28.92 25.97 2.76
CA SER A 143 28.34 27.24 2.28
C SER A 143 27.81 28.16 3.38
N ILE A 144 28.06 27.87 4.66
CA ILE A 144 27.45 28.56 5.81
C ILE A 144 27.65 30.08 5.75
N ASP A 145 28.83 30.55 5.36
CA ASP A 145 29.20 31.96 5.27
C ASP A 145 28.96 32.59 3.89
N SER A 146 28.38 31.86 2.95
CA SER A 146 28.14 32.37 1.59
C SER A 146 26.95 33.30 1.51
N PRO A 147 27.07 34.50 0.92
CA PRO A 147 25.94 35.40 0.68
C PRO A 147 24.90 34.84 -0.30
N ARG A 148 25.25 33.78 -1.06
CA ARG A 148 24.36 33.07 -2.00
C ARG A 148 23.64 31.88 -1.35
N ARG A 149 23.81 31.65 -0.05
CA ARG A 149 23.23 30.52 0.70
C ARG A 149 21.73 30.31 0.47
N PRO A 150 20.85 31.34 0.49
CA PRO A 150 19.41 31.12 0.29
C PRO A 150 19.05 30.48 -1.06
N LEU A 151 19.72 30.92 -2.14
CA LEU A 151 19.53 30.36 -3.49
C LEU A 151 20.10 28.94 -3.59
N LEU A 152 21.20 28.68 -2.91
CA LEU A 152 21.81 27.36 -2.88
C LEU A 152 20.93 26.37 -2.11
N MET A 153 20.34 26.77 -1.00
CA MET A 153 19.42 25.94 -0.21
C MET A 153 18.27 25.42 -1.04
N ASP A 154 17.54 26.30 -1.77
CA ASP A 154 16.42 25.91 -2.64
C ASP A 154 16.86 24.91 -3.73
N SER A 155 18.09 25.05 -4.24
CA SER A 155 18.66 24.10 -5.21
C SER A 155 19.01 22.76 -4.56
N LEU A 156 19.61 22.74 -3.37
CA LEU A 156 19.95 21.53 -2.63
C LEU A 156 18.72 20.76 -2.20
N ASP A 157 17.67 21.47 -1.73
CA ASP A 157 16.39 20.85 -1.35
C ASP A 157 15.72 20.16 -2.54
N ARG A 158 15.71 20.81 -3.71
CA ARG A 158 15.20 20.19 -4.94
C ARG A 158 16.00 18.96 -5.37
N CYS A 159 17.35 19.03 -5.27
CA CYS A 159 18.21 17.88 -5.56
C CYS A 159 17.93 16.72 -4.59
N ALA A 160 17.84 17.00 -3.28
CA ALA A 160 17.53 16.00 -2.27
C ALA A 160 16.15 15.36 -2.50
N ALA A 161 15.14 16.18 -2.78
CA ALA A 161 13.79 15.70 -3.11
C ALA A 161 13.79 14.79 -4.35
N GLY A 162 14.55 15.16 -5.40
CA GLY A 162 14.72 14.34 -6.60
C GLY A 162 15.35 12.98 -6.29
N ILE A 163 16.47 12.96 -5.56
CA ILE A 163 17.16 11.72 -5.16
C ILE A 163 16.18 10.79 -4.40
N VAL A 164 15.41 11.34 -3.46
CA VAL A 164 14.44 10.56 -2.67
C VAL A 164 13.28 10.06 -3.53
N ALA A 165 12.78 10.88 -4.46
CA ALA A 165 11.70 10.51 -5.37
C ALA A 165 12.13 9.36 -6.29
N ASP A 166 13.29 9.47 -6.93
CA ASP A 166 13.84 8.44 -7.81
C ASP A 166 14.07 7.12 -7.06
N PHE A 167 14.54 7.19 -5.81
CA PHE A 167 14.73 5.99 -4.99
C PHE A 167 13.40 5.32 -4.65
N ARG A 168 12.37 6.10 -4.31
CA ARG A 168 11.02 5.58 -4.05
C ARG A 168 10.42 4.90 -5.28
N GLU A 169 10.62 5.46 -6.45
CA GLU A 169 10.15 4.88 -7.71
C GLU A 169 10.81 3.53 -8.00
N ARG A 170 12.16 3.44 -7.82
CA ARG A 170 12.87 2.16 -7.93
C ARG A 170 12.41 1.14 -6.90
N ALA A 171 12.15 1.57 -5.66
CA ALA A 171 11.65 0.70 -4.62
C ALA A 171 10.22 0.22 -4.89
N LEU A 172 9.35 1.04 -5.49
CA LEU A 172 8.02 0.64 -5.97
C LEU A 172 8.13 -0.42 -7.08
N THR A 173 9.00 -0.21 -8.05
CA THR A 173 9.27 -1.19 -9.12
C THR A 173 9.71 -2.53 -8.52
N LEU A 174 10.66 -2.49 -7.58
CA LEU A 174 11.16 -3.69 -6.88
C LEU A 174 10.03 -4.41 -6.11
N LEU A 175 9.16 -3.65 -5.47
CA LEU A 175 7.98 -4.18 -4.75
C LEU A 175 7.04 -4.91 -5.72
N GLU A 176 6.71 -4.31 -6.86
CA GLU A 176 5.82 -4.90 -7.86
C GLU A 176 6.42 -6.16 -8.51
N GLU A 177 7.70 -6.14 -8.86
CA GLU A 177 8.41 -7.30 -9.38
C GLU A 177 8.43 -8.48 -8.40
N ASN A 178 8.37 -8.20 -7.10
CA ASN A 178 8.42 -9.17 -6.02
C ASN A 178 7.11 -9.30 -5.23
N ARG A 179 5.98 -8.84 -5.77
CA ARG A 179 4.70 -8.71 -5.07
C ARG A 179 4.18 -10.00 -4.41
N SER A 180 4.58 -11.16 -4.93
CA SER A 180 4.19 -12.49 -4.40
C SER A 180 5.21 -13.09 -3.43
N SER A 181 6.24 -12.35 -3.04
CA SER A 181 7.25 -12.75 -2.07
C SER A 181 7.12 -11.92 -0.77
N MET A 182 7.98 -12.20 0.22
CA MET A 182 8.02 -11.39 1.45
C MET A 182 8.80 -10.06 1.30
N ILE A 183 9.39 -9.77 0.14
CA ILE A 183 10.10 -8.50 -0.12
C ILE A 183 9.24 -7.26 0.13
N PRO A 184 7.95 -7.20 -0.26
CA PRO A 184 7.10 -6.07 0.08
C PRO A 184 7.02 -5.78 1.59
N VAL A 185 6.95 -6.81 2.45
CA VAL A 185 6.97 -6.60 3.92
C VAL A 185 8.28 -5.93 4.36
N TYR A 186 9.41 -6.35 3.78
CA TYR A 186 10.70 -5.72 4.06
C TYR A 186 10.70 -4.24 3.65
N LEU A 187 10.29 -3.94 2.41
CA LEU A 187 10.31 -2.57 1.86
C LEU A 187 9.37 -1.61 2.59
N LEU A 188 8.17 -2.07 3.00
CA LEU A 188 7.21 -1.25 3.75
C LEU A 188 7.75 -0.79 5.12
N ASN A 189 8.74 -1.51 5.67
CA ASN A 189 9.37 -1.19 6.96
C ASN A 189 10.71 -0.44 6.82
N GLN A 190 11.10 -0.04 5.61
CA GLN A 190 12.38 0.64 5.39
C GLN A 190 12.27 2.16 5.53
N HIS A 191 13.42 2.78 5.79
CA HIS A 191 13.61 4.22 5.81
C HIS A 191 14.65 4.60 4.77
N VAL A 192 14.48 5.74 4.10
CA VAL A 192 15.50 6.29 3.19
C VAL A 192 16.74 6.68 3.98
N VAL A 193 16.52 7.45 5.05
CA VAL A 193 17.46 7.80 6.12
C VAL A 193 16.70 7.74 7.46
N PRO A 194 17.39 7.73 8.61
CA PRO A 194 16.72 7.76 9.92
C PRO A 194 15.68 8.88 10.00
N GLY A 195 14.43 8.54 10.36
CA GLY A 195 13.30 9.47 10.46
C GLY A 195 12.56 9.74 9.15
N LEU A 196 13.04 9.29 7.99
CA LEU A 196 12.35 9.44 6.71
C LEU A 196 11.93 8.05 6.19
N ALA A 197 10.69 7.66 6.46
CA ALA A 197 10.15 6.39 5.98
C ALA A 197 10.18 6.32 4.44
N LEU A 198 10.49 5.13 3.90
CA LEU A 198 10.44 4.87 2.46
C LEU A 198 9.01 5.06 1.96
N PHE A 199 8.04 4.43 2.63
CA PHE A 199 6.61 4.58 2.37
C PHE A 199 5.88 4.93 3.67
N GLU A 200 5.08 5.99 3.63
CA GLU A 200 4.30 6.43 4.77
C GLU A 200 2.88 5.87 4.67
N PRO A 201 2.39 5.10 5.66
CA PRO A 201 1.04 4.52 5.60
C PRO A 201 -0.08 5.55 5.42
N ALA A 202 0.08 6.74 5.98
CA ALA A 202 -0.89 7.82 5.84
C ALA A 202 -0.93 8.43 4.43
N LYS A 203 0.19 8.44 3.72
CA LYS A 203 0.31 8.98 2.34
C LYS A 203 0.11 7.92 1.26
N ASN A 204 0.41 6.65 1.59
CA ASN A 204 0.39 5.54 0.65
C ASN A 204 -0.50 4.37 1.13
N PRO A 205 -1.72 4.59 1.67
CA PRO A 205 -2.53 3.53 2.28
C PRO A 205 -2.84 2.39 1.31
N GLU A 206 -3.07 2.70 0.03
CA GLU A 206 -3.40 1.71 -1.01
C GLU A 206 -2.26 0.72 -1.26
N LEU A 207 -0.99 1.18 -1.14
CA LEU A 207 0.16 0.30 -1.24
C LEU A 207 0.14 -0.77 -0.13
N PHE A 208 -0.14 -0.34 1.12
CA PHE A 208 -0.27 -1.26 2.26
C PHE A 208 -1.45 -2.21 2.09
N TYR A 209 -2.58 -1.74 1.58
CA TYR A 209 -3.77 -2.58 1.33
C TYR A 209 -3.52 -3.63 0.24
N SER A 210 -2.83 -3.25 -0.84
CA SER A 210 -2.48 -4.16 -1.94
C SER A 210 -1.52 -5.25 -1.48
N VAL A 211 -0.46 -4.88 -0.76
CA VAL A 211 0.52 -5.82 -0.20
C VAL A 211 -0.14 -6.78 0.79
N ASP A 212 -0.94 -6.27 1.73
CA ASP A 212 -1.69 -7.08 2.68
C ASP A 212 -2.59 -8.10 1.98
N SER A 213 -3.41 -7.65 1.05
CA SER A 213 -4.35 -8.52 0.32
C SER A 213 -3.63 -9.66 -0.40
N THR A 214 -2.50 -9.36 -1.04
CA THR A 214 -1.71 -10.36 -1.78
C THR A 214 -1.05 -11.36 -0.85
N LEU A 215 -0.36 -10.87 0.19
CA LEU A 215 0.45 -11.73 1.05
C LEU A 215 -0.39 -12.53 2.04
N TYR A 216 -1.51 -11.99 2.52
CA TYR A 216 -2.43 -12.73 3.38
C TYR A 216 -3.05 -13.93 2.66
N ALA A 217 -3.30 -13.82 1.36
CA ALA A 217 -3.76 -14.94 0.53
C ALA A 217 -2.66 -16.01 0.31
N LEU A 218 -1.39 -15.59 0.20
CA LEU A 218 -0.26 -16.50 -0.08
C LEU A 218 0.35 -17.14 1.18
N TYR A 219 0.41 -16.40 2.28
CA TYR A 219 1.09 -16.78 3.52
C TYR A 219 0.22 -16.56 4.78
N PRO A 220 -0.97 -17.16 4.85
CA PRO A 220 -1.95 -16.86 5.90
C PRO A 220 -1.50 -17.27 7.32
N GLY A 221 -0.45 -18.09 7.44
CA GLY A 221 0.13 -18.54 8.70
C GLY A 221 1.44 -17.83 9.08
N SER A 222 1.92 -16.88 8.27
CA SER A 222 3.14 -16.13 8.58
C SER A 222 2.87 -15.04 9.62
N ASP A 223 3.60 -15.04 10.74
CA ASP A 223 3.44 -14.06 11.81
C ASP A 223 3.59 -12.61 11.31
N LEU A 224 4.55 -12.35 10.41
CA LEU A 224 4.79 -11.02 9.84
C LEU A 224 3.65 -10.58 8.91
N VAL A 225 3.03 -11.53 8.18
CA VAL A 225 1.87 -11.21 7.35
C VAL A 225 0.63 -10.98 8.21
N LEU A 226 0.43 -11.76 9.28
CA LEU A 226 -0.64 -11.54 10.25
C LEU A 226 -0.50 -10.20 10.97
N ASP A 227 0.71 -9.79 11.30
CA ASP A 227 1.00 -8.48 11.89
C ASP A 227 0.68 -7.34 10.90
N LEU A 228 1.14 -7.46 9.65
CA LEU A 228 0.78 -6.52 8.57
C LEU A 228 -0.74 -6.45 8.38
N HIS A 229 -1.43 -7.60 8.35
CA HIS A 229 -2.88 -7.67 8.22
C HIS A 229 -3.60 -6.94 9.37
N SER A 230 -3.15 -7.16 10.59
CA SER A 230 -3.66 -6.48 11.79
C SER A 230 -3.40 -4.97 11.74
N PHE A 231 -2.21 -4.56 11.32
CA PHE A 231 -1.84 -3.16 11.11
C PHE A 231 -2.73 -2.50 10.05
N VAL A 232 -2.91 -3.16 8.89
CA VAL A 232 -3.76 -2.67 7.79
C VAL A 232 -5.23 -2.60 8.21
N ALA A 233 -5.74 -3.58 8.96
CA ALA A 233 -7.09 -3.53 9.54
C ALA A 233 -7.24 -2.31 10.47
N GLY A 234 -6.24 -2.04 11.30
CA GLY A 234 -6.17 -0.84 12.13
C GLY A 234 -6.08 0.46 11.31
N LEU A 235 -5.32 0.46 10.22
CA LEU A 235 -5.20 1.59 9.30
C LEU A 235 -6.55 1.87 8.61
N ARG A 236 -7.20 0.85 8.07
CA ARG A 236 -8.56 0.94 7.51
C ARG A 236 -9.56 1.48 8.53
N LYS A 237 -9.47 1.00 9.77
CA LYS A 237 -10.35 1.45 10.87
C LYS A 237 -10.08 2.90 11.28
N ARG A 238 -8.82 3.34 11.30
CA ARG A 238 -8.46 4.76 11.57
C ARG A 238 -8.92 5.68 10.45
N VAL A 239 -8.79 5.26 9.20
CA VAL A 239 -9.34 5.99 8.05
C VAL A 239 -10.87 6.05 8.13
N SER A 240 -11.55 5.04 8.70
CA SER A 240 -13.01 5.04 8.90
C SER A 240 -13.48 5.69 10.20
N VAL A 241 -12.64 5.73 11.28
CA VAL A 241 -13.01 6.21 12.62
C VAL A 241 -12.32 7.54 12.99
N GLY A 242 -11.22 7.87 12.34
CA GLY A 242 -10.40 9.07 12.64
C GLY A 242 -10.92 10.37 12.08
N ARG A 243 -12.03 10.36 11.32
CA ARG A 243 -12.70 11.60 10.92
C ARG A 243 -13.58 12.07 12.07
N LYS A 244 -13.29 13.23 12.58
CA LYS A 244 -14.29 13.96 13.37
C LYS A 244 -15.50 14.19 12.47
N ALA A 245 -16.70 13.96 13.00
CA ALA A 245 -17.93 14.32 12.28
C ALA A 245 -17.81 15.78 11.82
N GLY A 246 -17.90 16.01 10.50
CA GLY A 246 -17.75 17.33 9.90
C GLY A 246 -16.43 17.61 9.19
N GLU A 247 -15.46 16.70 9.17
CA GLU A 247 -14.28 16.84 8.30
C GLU A 247 -14.57 16.29 6.89
N PRO A 248 -14.21 17.02 5.79
CA PRO A 248 -14.47 16.56 4.43
C PRO A 248 -13.65 15.30 4.07
N PRO A 249 -14.20 14.34 3.28
CA PRO A 249 -13.45 13.21 2.75
C PRO A 249 -12.23 13.63 1.96
N VAL A 250 -11.12 12.89 2.13
CA VAL A 250 -9.88 13.10 1.38
C VAL A 250 -9.55 11.87 0.52
N PRO A 251 -8.71 12.00 -0.52
CA PRO A 251 -8.29 10.85 -1.33
C PRO A 251 -7.75 9.70 -0.48
N GLY A 252 -8.22 8.46 -0.77
CA GLY A 252 -7.93 7.24 -0.01
C GLY A 252 -9.05 6.83 0.95
N ASP A 253 -9.88 7.77 1.43
CA ASP A 253 -10.99 7.44 2.33
C ASP A 253 -12.06 6.58 1.64
N LEU A 254 -12.63 5.63 2.37
CA LEU A 254 -13.90 5.04 1.96
C LEU A 254 -14.98 6.11 2.14
N LEU A 255 -15.65 6.47 1.04
CA LEU A 255 -16.70 7.50 1.11
C LEU A 255 -17.86 7.00 1.95
N PRO A 256 -18.34 7.76 2.97
CA PRO A 256 -19.52 7.39 3.75
C PRO A 256 -20.73 7.13 2.84
N ASP A 257 -21.54 6.12 3.18
CA ASP A 257 -22.73 5.82 2.38
C ASP A 257 -23.79 6.93 2.52
N ILE A 258 -24.53 7.19 1.46
CA ILE A 258 -25.63 8.14 1.41
C ILE A 258 -26.92 7.35 1.25
N HIS A 259 -27.90 7.63 2.11
CA HIS A 259 -29.24 7.04 2.07
C HIS A 259 -30.27 8.15 2.04
N LEU A 260 -30.72 8.54 0.87
CA LEU A 260 -31.67 9.64 0.70
C LEU A 260 -32.79 9.29 -0.31
N PRO A 261 -33.96 9.96 -0.21
CA PRO A 261 -35.02 9.81 -1.18
C PRO A 261 -34.65 10.30 -2.57
N ASP A 262 -35.03 9.57 -3.58
CA ASP A 262 -35.00 9.99 -4.97
C ASP A 262 -36.20 10.88 -5.35
N PRO A 263 -36.31 11.35 -6.60
CA PRO A 263 -37.50 12.11 -7.07
C PRO A 263 -38.84 11.41 -6.91
N ALA A 264 -38.88 10.07 -6.91
CA ALA A 264 -40.09 9.28 -6.71
C ALA A 264 -40.44 9.11 -5.22
N GLY A 265 -39.47 9.32 -4.33
CA GLY A 265 -39.59 9.12 -2.88
C GLY A 265 -38.99 7.80 -2.41
N ASP A 266 -38.40 7.01 -3.30
CA ASP A 266 -37.73 5.77 -2.96
C ASP A 266 -36.32 6.04 -2.42
N THR A 267 -35.92 5.33 -1.37
CA THR A 267 -34.61 5.51 -0.79
C THR A 267 -33.52 4.87 -1.67
N LEU A 268 -32.62 5.68 -2.22
CA LEU A 268 -31.43 5.23 -2.92
C LEU A 268 -30.20 5.24 -2.00
N ARG A 269 -29.29 4.31 -2.28
CA ARG A 269 -28.01 4.19 -1.59
C ARG A 269 -26.86 4.40 -2.54
N LEU A 270 -25.87 5.19 -2.15
CA LEU A 270 -24.64 5.34 -2.92
C LEU A 270 -23.92 3.98 -3.09
N SER A 271 -23.94 3.15 -2.04
CA SER A 271 -23.33 1.80 -2.08
C SER A 271 -23.95 0.88 -3.14
N SER A 272 -25.14 1.16 -3.66
CA SER A 272 -25.74 0.40 -4.77
C SER A 272 -24.97 0.56 -6.10
N LEU A 273 -24.08 1.53 -6.19
CA LEU A 273 -23.24 1.77 -7.36
C LEU A 273 -21.81 1.18 -7.21
N ARG A 274 -21.57 0.33 -6.20
CA ARG A 274 -20.30 -0.40 -6.09
C ARG A 274 -20.00 -1.19 -7.36
N GLY A 275 -18.72 -1.27 -7.73
CA GLY A 275 -18.25 -1.85 -8.99
C GLY A 275 -18.18 -0.84 -10.15
N LYS A 276 -18.63 0.40 -9.94
CA LYS A 276 -18.50 1.50 -10.89
C LYS A 276 -17.58 2.59 -10.36
N VAL A 277 -16.97 3.36 -11.26
CA VAL A 277 -16.38 4.66 -10.93
C VAL A 277 -17.51 5.66 -10.84
N VAL A 278 -17.65 6.37 -9.72
CA VAL A 278 -18.82 7.25 -9.47
C VAL A 278 -18.36 8.66 -9.13
N LEU A 279 -18.94 9.64 -9.79
CA LEU A 279 -18.88 11.04 -9.35
C LEU A 279 -20.05 11.30 -8.39
N VAL A 280 -19.73 11.54 -7.11
CA VAL A 280 -20.70 12.02 -6.12
C VAL A 280 -20.63 13.55 -6.13
N ASP A 281 -21.71 14.21 -6.55
CA ASP A 281 -21.76 15.65 -6.76
C ASP A 281 -22.86 16.30 -5.92
N PHE A 282 -22.48 17.32 -5.14
CA PHE A 282 -23.37 18.11 -4.28
C PHE A 282 -23.67 19.43 -4.94
N TRP A 283 -24.94 19.65 -5.23
CA TRP A 283 -25.41 20.78 -6.03
C TRP A 283 -26.77 21.34 -5.55
N ALA A 284 -27.29 22.35 -6.22
CA ALA A 284 -28.67 22.81 -6.05
C ALA A 284 -29.15 23.57 -7.28
N ALA A 285 -30.48 23.64 -7.45
CA ALA A 285 -31.12 24.39 -8.53
C ALA A 285 -30.79 25.89 -8.50
N TRP A 286 -30.62 26.45 -7.32
CA TRP A 286 -30.28 27.86 -7.06
C TRP A 286 -28.75 28.14 -7.11
N CYS A 287 -27.89 27.17 -7.40
CA CYS A 287 -26.43 27.32 -7.44
C CYS A 287 -25.97 27.58 -8.89
N PRO A 288 -25.67 28.82 -9.32
CA PRO A 288 -25.27 29.11 -10.68
C PRO A 288 -24.04 28.34 -11.14
N PRO A 289 -22.92 28.29 -10.37
CA PRO A 289 -21.73 27.53 -10.82
C PRO A 289 -22.01 26.02 -10.93
N CYS A 290 -22.91 25.45 -10.12
CA CYS A 290 -23.34 24.06 -10.26
C CYS A 290 -24.06 23.83 -11.61
N ARG A 291 -24.92 24.78 -11.98
CA ARG A 291 -25.72 24.72 -13.22
C ARG A 291 -24.83 24.90 -14.46
N GLU A 292 -23.79 25.70 -14.38
CA GLU A 292 -22.79 25.88 -15.44
C GLU A 292 -21.98 24.60 -15.71
N GLU A 293 -21.77 23.78 -14.69
CA GLU A 293 -21.04 22.51 -14.81
C GLU A 293 -21.88 21.37 -15.38
N ASN A 294 -23.19 21.37 -15.15
CA ASN A 294 -24.10 20.31 -15.55
C ASN A 294 -24.00 19.87 -17.03
N PRO A 295 -23.90 20.78 -18.03
CA PRO A 295 -23.71 20.38 -19.42
C PRO A 295 -22.44 19.56 -19.66
N TYR A 296 -21.37 19.84 -18.90
CA TYR A 296 -20.14 19.09 -18.99
C TYR A 296 -20.30 17.69 -18.38
N LEU A 297 -20.99 17.55 -17.24
CA LEU A 297 -21.32 16.27 -16.64
C LEU A 297 -22.17 15.40 -17.58
N VAL A 298 -23.14 15.99 -18.31
CA VAL A 298 -23.91 15.28 -19.35
C VAL A 298 -22.97 14.73 -20.41
N LYS A 299 -22.04 15.53 -20.92
CA LYS A 299 -21.05 15.09 -21.90
C LYS A 299 -20.18 13.94 -21.38
N LEU A 300 -19.64 14.04 -20.15
CA LEU A 300 -18.84 12.97 -19.55
C LEU A 300 -19.65 11.69 -19.38
N TYR A 301 -20.91 11.79 -18.93
CA TYR A 301 -21.79 10.64 -18.80
C TYR A 301 -22.03 9.96 -20.14
N ASP A 302 -22.28 10.71 -21.22
CA ASP A 302 -22.42 10.18 -22.57
C ASP A 302 -21.19 9.43 -23.06
N MET A 303 -20.01 9.93 -22.71
CA MET A 303 -18.74 9.35 -23.15
C MET A 303 -18.33 8.10 -22.37
N TYR A 304 -18.68 7.99 -21.07
CA TYR A 304 -18.04 7.02 -20.20
C TYR A 304 -18.98 6.10 -19.42
N HIS A 305 -20.34 6.34 -19.40
CA HIS A 305 -21.25 5.49 -18.61
C HIS A 305 -21.19 4.02 -19.03
N TRP A 306 -21.04 3.72 -20.29
CA TRP A 306 -20.92 2.37 -20.83
C TRP A 306 -19.58 1.68 -20.49
N LYS A 307 -18.58 2.45 -20.04
CA LYS A 307 -17.29 1.94 -19.49
C LYS A 307 -17.34 1.71 -17.98
N GLY A 308 -18.49 1.87 -17.35
CA GLY A 308 -18.66 1.68 -15.91
C GLY A 308 -18.53 2.96 -15.08
N PHE A 309 -18.71 4.14 -15.70
CA PHE A 309 -18.89 5.41 -14.99
C PHE A 309 -20.34 5.64 -14.62
N ASP A 310 -20.58 6.25 -13.45
CA ASP A 310 -21.92 6.72 -13.06
C ASP A 310 -21.83 8.05 -12.29
N ILE A 311 -22.96 8.72 -12.13
CA ILE A 311 -23.08 9.96 -11.35
C ILE A 311 -24.17 9.75 -10.29
N PHE A 312 -23.86 10.24 -9.06
CA PHE A 312 -24.79 10.27 -7.94
C PHE A 312 -24.89 11.70 -7.45
N GLN A 313 -25.94 12.42 -7.86
CA GLN A 313 -26.14 13.82 -7.48
C GLN A 313 -27.01 13.96 -6.24
N VAL A 314 -26.50 14.72 -5.27
CA VAL A 314 -27.17 15.05 -4.01
C VAL A 314 -27.59 16.51 -4.06
N SER A 315 -28.88 16.78 -4.10
CA SER A 315 -29.40 18.14 -4.11
C SER A 315 -29.53 18.69 -2.68
N LEU A 316 -29.12 19.93 -2.52
CA LEU A 316 -29.30 20.73 -1.31
C LEU A 316 -30.43 21.76 -1.48
N ASP A 317 -31.41 21.46 -2.31
CA ASP A 317 -32.62 22.29 -2.46
C ASP A 317 -33.52 22.18 -1.24
N LEU A 318 -34.31 23.23 -0.97
CA LEU A 318 -35.38 23.22 0.04
C LEU A 318 -36.74 22.82 -0.56
N ARG A 319 -36.88 22.98 -1.88
CA ARG A 319 -38.15 22.75 -2.58
C ARG A 319 -37.96 21.70 -3.67
N LYS A 320 -38.80 20.69 -3.62
CA LYS A 320 -38.80 19.58 -4.59
C LYS A 320 -39.05 20.07 -6.01
N GLU A 321 -39.95 21.03 -6.17
CA GLU A 321 -40.33 21.57 -7.48
C GLU A 321 -39.16 22.21 -8.21
N ASP A 322 -38.35 23.01 -7.49
CA ASP A 322 -37.18 23.71 -8.04
C ASP A 322 -36.12 22.69 -8.45
N TRP A 323 -35.84 21.70 -7.59
CA TRP A 323 -34.92 20.60 -7.86
C TRP A 323 -35.34 19.81 -9.12
N LEU A 324 -36.62 19.37 -9.20
CA LEU A 324 -37.11 18.61 -10.34
C LEU A 324 -37.12 19.44 -11.64
N GLN A 325 -37.40 20.76 -11.53
CA GLN A 325 -37.37 21.66 -12.69
C GLN A 325 -35.92 21.81 -13.20
N ALA A 326 -34.94 21.91 -12.30
CA ALA A 326 -33.52 22.00 -12.66
C ALA A 326 -33.04 20.71 -13.34
N ILE A 327 -33.39 19.52 -12.81
CA ILE A 327 -33.07 18.24 -13.42
C ILE A 327 -33.59 18.19 -14.89
N ARG A 328 -34.83 18.63 -15.12
CA ARG A 328 -35.40 18.65 -16.48
C ARG A 328 -34.71 19.66 -17.39
N ASN A 329 -34.48 20.88 -16.91
CA ASN A 329 -33.90 21.96 -17.71
C ASN A 329 -32.48 21.65 -18.15
N ASP A 330 -31.67 21.02 -17.26
CA ASP A 330 -30.28 20.67 -17.53
C ASP A 330 -30.11 19.26 -18.10
N ARG A 331 -31.21 18.53 -18.34
CA ARG A 331 -31.21 17.16 -18.91
C ARG A 331 -30.45 16.12 -18.09
N LEU A 332 -30.55 16.21 -16.75
CA LEU A 332 -29.79 15.37 -15.82
C LEU A 332 -30.45 14.02 -15.49
N GLY A 333 -31.68 13.76 -15.93
CA GLY A 333 -32.49 12.58 -15.57
C GLY A 333 -31.93 11.23 -16.02
N ARG A 334 -30.64 11.13 -16.29
CA ARG A 334 -29.96 9.95 -16.82
C ARG A 334 -29.19 9.15 -15.77
N TRP A 335 -29.00 9.72 -14.60
CA TRP A 335 -28.30 9.12 -13.48
C TRP A 335 -29.08 9.28 -12.17
N LYS A 336 -28.46 8.95 -11.04
CA LYS A 336 -29.14 8.94 -9.75
C LYS A 336 -29.17 10.32 -9.12
N HIS A 337 -30.37 10.71 -8.64
CA HIS A 337 -30.59 11.98 -7.93
C HIS A 337 -31.24 11.69 -6.58
N VAL A 338 -30.77 12.33 -5.53
CA VAL A 338 -31.33 12.22 -4.18
C VAL A 338 -31.35 13.58 -3.47
N SER A 339 -32.29 13.75 -2.53
CA SER A 339 -32.35 14.92 -1.67
C SER A 339 -33.23 14.65 -0.44
N ASP A 340 -32.86 15.22 0.71
CA ASP A 340 -33.73 15.31 1.91
C ASP A 340 -34.45 16.65 2.02
N LEU A 341 -34.21 17.55 1.08
CA LEU A 341 -34.79 18.90 1.01
C LEU A 341 -34.54 19.74 2.27
N ARG A 342 -33.35 19.57 2.91
CA ARG A 342 -33.00 20.24 4.17
C ARG A 342 -31.88 21.27 4.03
N TYR A 343 -31.33 21.50 2.85
CA TYR A 343 -30.26 22.46 2.61
C TYR A 343 -29.06 22.23 3.57
N ARG A 344 -28.73 23.24 4.41
CA ARG A 344 -27.63 23.17 5.37
C ARG A 344 -27.88 22.25 6.57
N ASP A 345 -29.16 21.96 6.85
CA ASP A 345 -29.57 21.08 7.93
C ASP A 345 -29.55 19.59 7.51
N SER A 346 -29.21 19.31 6.26
CA SER A 346 -29.03 17.96 5.76
C SER A 346 -27.92 17.24 6.52
N GLU A 347 -28.17 15.98 6.88
CA GLU A 347 -27.19 15.15 7.54
C GLU A 347 -25.94 14.95 6.67
N VAL A 348 -26.10 14.86 5.34
CA VAL A 348 -24.96 14.71 4.41
C VAL A 348 -24.06 15.95 4.42
N VAL A 349 -24.56 17.15 4.63
CA VAL A 349 -23.75 18.36 4.76
C VAL A 349 -22.79 18.23 5.94
N ARG A 350 -23.28 17.76 7.09
CA ARG A 350 -22.46 17.52 8.28
C ARG A 350 -21.52 16.33 8.11
N GLN A 351 -22.04 15.22 7.55
CA GLN A 351 -21.28 14.00 7.36
C GLN A 351 -20.07 14.18 6.43
N TYR A 352 -20.23 15.02 5.41
CA TYR A 352 -19.23 15.27 4.37
C TYR A 352 -18.44 16.57 4.62
N GLY A 353 -18.72 17.27 5.70
CA GLY A 353 -18.02 18.53 6.03
C GLY A 353 -18.17 19.60 4.95
N LEU A 354 -19.34 19.68 4.30
CA LEU A 354 -19.57 20.60 3.20
C LEU A 354 -19.72 22.03 3.74
N THR A 355 -18.86 22.93 3.29
CA THR A 355 -18.93 24.36 3.60
C THR A 355 -19.58 25.17 2.49
N GLU A 356 -19.48 24.69 1.25
CA GLU A 356 -19.96 25.33 0.03
C GLU A 356 -20.33 24.29 -1.03
N ILE A 357 -21.09 24.72 -2.03
CA ILE A 357 -21.36 23.99 -3.27
C ILE A 357 -21.01 24.88 -4.48
N PRO A 358 -20.58 24.25 -5.60
CA PRO A 358 -20.54 22.83 -5.87
C PRO A 358 -19.36 22.12 -5.19
N ALA A 359 -19.60 20.92 -4.66
CA ALA A 359 -18.57 20.04 -4.10
C ALA A 359 -18.72 18.63 -4.69
N SER A 360 -17.61 17.97 -4.95
CA SER A 360 -17.66 16.64 -5.59
C SER A 360 -16.56 15.71 -5.11
N PHE A 361 -16.86 14.41 -5.16
CA PHE A 361 -15.92 13.32 -4.86
C PHE A 361 -15.97 12.30 -5.99
N LEU A 362 -14.83 12.08 -6.63
CA LEU A 362 -14.70 10.97 -7.59
C LEU A 362 -14.23 9.74 -6.83
N ILE A 363 -15.03 8.66 -6.88
CA ILE A 363 -14.74 7.41 -6.19
C ILE A 363 -14.52 6.26 -7.17
N ASP A 364 -13.68 5.31 -6.78
CA ASP A 364 -13.44 4.09 -7.54
C ASP A 364 -14.54 3.03 -7.33
N ARG A 365 -14.32 1.84 -7.91
CA ARG A 365 -15.24 0.71 -7.86
C ARG A 365 -15.49 0.18 -6.44
N GLU A 366 -14.50 0.33 -5.54
CA GLU A 366 -14.56 -0.01 -4.13
C GLU A 366 -15.20 1.09 -3.28
N GLY A 367 -15.45 2.27 -3.88
CA GLY A 367 -16.04 3.45 -3.24
C GLY A 367 -15.07 4.30 -2.45
N ARG A 368 -13.79 4.23 -2.80
CA ARG A 368 -12.77 5.09 -2.21
C ARG A 368 -12.62 6.39 -2.99
N VAL A 369 -12.45 7.48 -2.28
CA VAL A 369 -12.18 8.80 -2.86
C VAL A 369 -10.85 8.76 -3.61
N ARG A 370 -10.87 9.10 -4.88
CA ARG A 370 -9.69 9.22 -5.74
C ARG A 370 -9.37 10.67 -6.08
N ALA A 371 -10.38 11.54 -6.01
CA ALA A 371 -10.19 12.97 -6.18
C ALA A 371 -11.34 13.74 -5.53
N VAL A 372 -11.09 15.02 -5.19
CA VAL A 372 -12.06 15.94 -4.59
C VAL A 372 -12.11 17.19 -5.43
N ASN A 373 -13.32 17.68 -5.72
CA ASN A 373 -13.58 18.95 -6.40
C ASN A 373 -12.88 19.12 -7.77
N LEU A 374 -12.58 18.01 -8.49
CA LEU A 374 -12.10 18.10 -9.86
C LEU A 374 -13.24 18.53 -10.81
N ARG A 375 -12.88 19.34 -11.81
CA ARG A 375 -13.80 19.88 -12.80
C ARG A 375 -13.18 19.92 -14.19
N GLY A 376 -14.03 20.03 -15.21
CA GLY A 376 -13.55 20.18 -16.59
C GLY A 376 -12.55 19.08 -16.98
N ASN A 377 -11.50 19.47 -17.67
CA ASN A 377 -10.49 18.53 -18.19
C ASN A 377 -9.76 17.71 -17.12
N ASP A 378 -9.60 18.25 -15.91
CA ASP A 378 -8.91 17.52 -14.85
C ASP A 378 -9.78 16.37 -14.31
N LEU A 379 -11.11 16.59 -14.21
CA LEU A 379 -12.08 15.53 -13.93
C LEU A 379 -12.05 14.45 -15.00
N GLN A 380 -12.05 14.85 -16.29
CA GLN A 380 -12.01 13.91 -17.40
C GLN A 380 -10.76 13.04 -17.38
N LYS A 381 -9.57 13.64 -17.22
CA LYS A 381 -8.30 12.90 -17.16
C LYS A 381 -8.31 11.88 -16.02
N LYS A 382 -8.76 12.30 -14.83
CA LYS A 382 -8.79 11.40 -13.67
C LYS A 382 -9.80 10.28 -13.82
N LEU A 383 -10.92 10.55 -14.47
CA LEU A 383 -11.92 9.54 -14.81
C LEU A 383 -11.35 8.51 -15.82
N GLU A 384 -10.66 8.96 -16.84
CA GLU A 384 -10.00 8.09 -17.82
C GLU A 384 -8.98 7.16 -17.16
N GLU A 385 -8.10 7.68 -16.29
CA GLU A 385 -7.17 6.87 -15.50
C GLU A 385 -7.88 5.75 -14.71
N LEU A 386 -8.99 6.08 -14.04
CA LEU A 386 -9.71 5.12 -13.19
C LEU A 386 -10.49 4.07 -14.00
N LEU A 387 -10.90 4.40 -15.21
CA LEU A 387 -11.61 3.49 -16.09
C LEU A 387 -10.67 2.55 -16.85
N GLU A 388 -9.41 2.97 -17.09
CA GLU A 388 -8.37 2.18 -17.74
C GLU A 388 -7.63 1.25 -16.76
N ALA A 389 -7.56 1.61 -15.48
CA ALA A 389 -7.02 0.75 -14.43
C ALA A 389 -7.96 -0.43 -14.17
N GLN A 390 -7.77 -1.52 -14.95
CA GLN A 390 -8.48 -2.81 -14.77
C GLN A 390 -7.64 -3.78 -13.93
#